data_675a1a0fa50de0dc7baa49ebc93771b0
#
_entry.id   675a1a0fa50de0dc7baa49ebc93771b0
#
_cell.length_a   1.000
_cell.length_b   1.000
_cell.length_c   1.000
_cell.angle_alpha   90.00
_cell.angle_beta   90.00
_cell.angle_gamma   90.00
#
_symmetry.space_group_name_H-M   'P 1'
#
loop_
_entity.id
_entity.type
_entity.pdbx_description
1 polymer ?
#
loop_
_entity_poly.entity_id
_entity_poly.type
_entity_poly.pdbx_seq_one_letter_code
_entity_poly.pdbx_strand_id
1 'polypeptide(L)'
;NKIFKELKSNNCVVPAIKTFDSVKQKVFKKIINLKRENIFLTQTPQGFNFKSLYKLQNDKNLDITDDASLFINSNKKIKIINGEIFNKKITIKKDIKTDETIRYGIGFDVHRLVHNKKLYLGGIKIPSLLGTLGHSDGDPVLHAVTDAILGACKMGDIGEKFSDKDEKFKNIRSTILLRKIIKQIENNGYIINNLDINIITQTPKIQKYKKQIINCISKICKISPSQINIKGKTTEKLGLIGKEKAIACEVITSVIKND
;
A
#
# COMPACT_ATOMS: atom_id res chain seq x y z
N ASN A 1 3.67 14.95 -29.65
CA ASN A 1 4.22 13.61 -29.67
C ASN A 1 5.65 13.64 -30.23
N LYS A 2 6.64 13.23 -29.43
CA LYS A 2 8.08 13.29 -29.79
C LYS A 2 8.41 12.45 -31.02
N ILE A 3 7.80 11.27 -31.17
CA ILE A 3 8.03 10.35 -32.29
C ILE A 3 7.63 11.01 -33.63
N PHE A 4 6.44 11.59 -33.71
CA PHE A 4 5.98 12.26 -34.94
C PHE A 4 6.84 13.46 -35.31
N LYS A 5 7.41 14.17 -34.34
CA LYS A 5 8.31 15.28 -34.61
C LYS A 5 9.59 14.80 -35.31
N GLU A 6 10.17 13.71 -34.77
CA GLU A 6 11.42 13.15 -35.29
C GLU A 6 11.23 12.41 -36.64
N LEU A 7 10.04 11.85 -36.91
CA LEU A 7 9.72 11.19 -38.18
C LEU A 7 9.71 12.15 -39.39
N LYS A 8 9.66 13.45 -39.15
CA LYS A 8 9.79 14.44 -40.28
C LYS A 8 11.15 14.37 -40.97
N SER A 9 12.19 13.97 -40.24
CA SER A 9 13.57 13.91 -40.73
C SER A 9 14.22 12.52 -40.63
N ASN A 10 13.52 11.52 -40.06
CA ASN A 10 14.04 10.17 -39.88
C ASN A 10 13.04 9.12 -40.36
N ASN A 11 13.57 8.02 -40.95
CA ASN A 11 12.72 6.93 -41.44
C ASN A 11 12.31 5.91 -40.35
N CYS A 12 13.03 5.89 -39.23
CA CYS A 12 12.77 5.02 -38.09
C CYS A 12 13.11 5.78 -36.82
N VAL A 13 12.17 5.81 -35.85
CA VAL A 13 12.31 6.49 -34.58
C VAL A 13 11.87 5.53 -33.47
N VAL A 14 12.77 5.25 -32.51
CA VAL A 14 12.58 4.28 -31.47
C VAL A 14 12.81 4.94 -30.11
N PRO A 15 11.81 4.96 -29.21
CA PRO A 15 12.06 5.33 -27.83
C PRO A 15 12.83 4.23 -27.13
N ALA A 16 13.83 4.60 -26.34
CA ALA A 16 14.60 3.65 -25.58
C ALA A 16 15.07 4.24 -24.25
N ILE A 17 15.29 3.38 -23.26
CA ILE A 17 15.91 3.71 -22.00
C ILE A 17 17.25 2.98 -21.87
N LYS A 18 18.19 3.59 -21.15
CA LYS A 18 19.45 2.93 -20.80
C LYS A 18 19.20 1.92 -19.68
N THR A 19 19.89 0.78 -19.73
CA THR A 19 19.87 -0.15 -18.59
C THR A 19 20.81 0.32 -17.48
N PHE A 20 20.36 0.19 -16.24
CA PHE A 20 21.20 0.40 -15.04
C PHE A 20 21.80 -0.90 -14.54
N ASP A 21 21.26 -2.03 -14.96
CA ASP A 21 21.69 -3.35 -14.55
C ASP A 21 22.97 -3.79 -15.25
N SER A 22 23.69 -4.71 -14.62
CA SER A 22 24.83 -5.38 -15.24
C SER A 22 24.33 -6.43 -16.22
N VAL A 23 24.61 -6.24 -17.51
CA VAL A 23 24.14 -7.12 -18.58
C VAL A 23 25.22 -8.12 -18.96
N LYS A 24 24.81 -9.39 -19.02
CA LYS A 24 25.66 -10.52 -19.42
C LYS A 24 25.08 -11.14 -20.69
N GLN A 25 25.95 -11.48 -21.63
CA GLN A 25 25.57 -12.24 -22.81
C GLN A 25 26.16 -13.63 -22.75
N LYS A 26 25.33 -14.65 -22.98
CA LYS A 26 25.80 -16.02 -23.16
C LYS A 26 26.15 -16.25 -24.64
N VAL A 27 27.41 -16.52 -24.92
CA VAL A 27 27.91 -16.85 -26.26
C VAL A 27 28.45 -18.28 -26.17
N PHE A 28 27.72 -19.23 -26.78
CA PHE A 28 27.97 -20.67 -26.60
C PHE A 28 28.04 -21.08 -25.12
N LYS A 29 29.19 -21.55 -24.64
CA LYS A 29 29.45 -21.96 -23.25
C LYS A 29 30.05 -20.86 -22.37
N LYS A 30 30.34 -19.68 -22.92
CA LYS A 30 30.98 -18.57 -22.21
C LYS A 30 29.96 -17.48 -21.88
N ILE A 31 30.18 -16.83 -20.73
CA ILE A 31 29.43 -15.64 -20.34
C ILE A 31 30.38 -14.44 -20.47
N ILE A 32 29.97 -13.43 -21.21
CA ILE A 32 30.71 -12.19 -21.40
C ILE A 32 29.96 -11.00 -20.79
N ASN A 33 30.72 -10.00 -20.34
CA ASN A 33 30.16 -8.75 -19.85
C ASN A 33 29.87 -7.82 -21.04
N LEU A 34 28.68 -7.24 -21.10
CA LEU A 34 28.40 -6.15 -22.02
C LEU A 34 28.58 -4.82 -21.31
N LYS A 35 29.11 -3.83 -22.05
CA LYS A 35 29.18 -2.44 -21.55
C LYS A 35 27.79 -1.85 -21.55
N ARG A 36 27.20 -1.70 -20.36
CA ARG A 36 25.80 -1.22 -20.19
C ARG A 36 25.55 0.17 -20.80
N GLU A 37 26.61 0.98 -20.93
CA GLU A 37 26.55 2.31 -21.56
C GLU A 37 26.10 2.23 -23.02
N ASN A 38 26.32 1.08 -23.68
CA ASN A 38 25.97 0.83 -25.08
C ASN A 38 24.69 0.00 -25.22
N ILE A 39 24.00 -0.34 -24.11
CA ILE A 39 22.78 -1.14 -24.12
C ILE A 39 21.56 -0.25 -23.99
N PHE A 40 20.64 -0.40 -24.94
CA PHE A 40 19.36 0.29 -24.97
C PHE A 40 18.22 -0.70 -24.91
N LEU A 41 17.29 -0.47 -23.99
CA LEU A 41 16.03 -1.20 -23.92
C LEU A 41 15.00 -0.44 -24.74
N THR A 42 14.65 -0.97 -25.91
CA THR A 42 13.68 -0.35 -26.83
C THR A 42 12.27 -0.46 -26.29
N GLN A 43 11.47 0.58 -26.51
CA GLN A 43 10.08 0.67 -26.06
C GLN A 43 9.12 0.83 -27.25
N THR A 44 7.87 0.62 -27.01
CA THR A 44 6.76 0.93 -27.91
C THR A 44 6.01 2.17 -27.42
N PRO A 45 5.32 2.94 -28.33
CA PRO A 45 5.24 2.72 -29.77
C PRO A 45 6.54 3.10 -30.49
N GLN A 46 6.86 2.42 -31.57
CA GLN A 46 7.93 2.78 -32.53
C GLN A 46 7.32 3.51 -33.72
N GLY A 47 8.07 4.41 -34.34
CA GLY A 47 7.59 5.18 -35.46
C GLY A 47 8.40 4.91 -36.74
N PHE A 48 7.71 4.80 -37.89
CA PHE A 48 8.34 4.46 -39.15
C PHE A 48 7.78 5.27 -40.31
N ASN A 49 8.62 5.59 -41.28
CA ASN A 49 8.16 6.01 -42.60
C ASN A 49 7.55 4.79 -43.28
N PHE A 50 6.30 4.88 -43.70
CA PHE A 50 5.56 3.76 -44.28
C PHE A 50 6.28 3.14 -45.50
N LYS A 51 6.69 3.95 -46.46
CA LYS A 51 7.35 3.45 -47.68
C LYS A 51 8.66 2.72 -47.37
N SER A 52 9.40 3.22 -46.41
CA SER A 52 10.67 2.63 -45.96
C SER A 52 10.46 1.30 -45.25
N LEU A 53 9.51 1.21 -44.36
CA LEU A 53 9.17 -0.03 -43.63
C LEU A 53 8.63 -1.09 -44.60
N TYR A 54 7.68 -0.71 -45.45
CA TYR A 54 7.06 -1.62 -46.41
C TYR A 54 8.08 -2.31 -47.33
N LYS A 55 9.08 -1.57 -47.81
CA LYS A 55 10.17 -2.12 -48.63
C LYS A 55 11.00 -3.18 -47.87
N LEU A 56 11.17 -3.04 -46.57
CA LEU A 56 11.97 -3.94 -45.76
C LEU A 56 11.22 -5.19 -45.31
N GLN A 57 9.89 -5.14 -45.17
CA GLN A 57 9.07 -6.28 -44.78
C GLN A 57 9.04 -7.43 -45.79
N ASN A 58 9.40 -7.17 -47.06
CA ASN A 58 9.43 -8.20 -48.10
C ASN A 58 10.69 -9.10 -48.06
N ASP A 59 11.63 -8.82 -47.15
CA ASP A 59 12.87 -9.59 -47.00
C ASP A 59 12.64 -10.74 -45.96
N LYS A 60 12.29 -11.94 -46.47
CA LYS A 60 11.77 -13.07 -45.66
C LYS A 60 12.80 -13.79 -44.76
N ASN A 61 14.10 -13.37 -44.76
CA ASN A 61 15.16 -14.12 -44.09
C ASN A 61 15.78 -13.43 -42.88
N LEU A 62 15.07 -12.54 -42.18
CA LEU A 62 15.63 -11.79 -41.06
C LEU A 62 15.08 -12.29 -39.72
N ASP A 63 15.98 -12.53 -38.79
CA ASP A 63 15.62 -12.78 -37.39
C ASP A 63 15.12 -11.45 -36.79
N ILE A 64 13.79 -11.30 -36.69
CA ILE A 64 13.12 -10.06 -36.36
C ILE A 64 12.58 -10.12 -34.95
N THR A 65 13.12 -9.31 -34.05
CA THR A 65 12.61 -9.16 -32.66
C THR A 65 11.57 -8.03 -32.54
N ASP A 66 11.72 -6.97 -33.38
CA ASP A 66 10.79 -5.86 -33.54
C ASP A 66 10.95 -5.23 -34.91
N ASP A 67 10.05 -4.32 -35.32
CA ASP A 67 10.12 -3.68 -36.65
C ASP A 67 11.38 -2.82 -36.85
N ALA A 68 11.96 -2.28 -35.78
CA ALA A 68 13.22 -1.55 -35.86
C ALA A 68 14.39 -2.46 -36.24
N SER A 69 14.33 -3.76 -35.94
CA SER A 69 15.34 -4.75 -36.34
C SER A 69 15.49 -4.85 -37.85
N LEU A 70 14.42 -4.61 -38.62
CA LEU A 70 14.47 -4.57 -40.10
C LEU A 70 15.41 -3.47 -40.59
N PHE A 71 15.38 -2.31 -39.96
CA PHE A 71 16.27 -1.19 -40.31
C PHE A 71 17.71 -1.48 -39.91
N ILE A 72 17.94 -2.05 -38.74
CA ILE A 72 19.28 -2.40 -38.22
C ILE A 72 19.92 -3.43 -39.17
N ASN A 73 19.21 -4.54 -39.43
CA ASN A 73 19.71 -5.64 -40.25
C ASN A 73 19.96 -5.21 -41.70
N SER A 74 19.28 -4.17 -42.17
CA SER A 74 19.48 -3.58 -43.51
C SER A 74 20.50 -2.42 -43.53
N ASN A 75 21.31 -2.26 -42.44
CA ASN A 75 22.27 -1.16 -42.28
C ASN A 75 21.65 0.25 -42.44
N LYS A 76 20.37 0.41 -42.13
CA LYS A 76 19.70 1.69 -42.17
C LYS A 76 19.74 2.39 -40.82
N LYS A 77 19.83 3.70 -40.87
CA LYS A 77 19.88 4.55 -39.66
C LYS A 77 18.56 4.48 -38.88
N ILE A 78 18.66 4.26 -37.57
CA ILE A 78 17.57 4.45 -36.64
C ILE A 78 17.85 5.67 -35.75
N LYS A 79 16.81 6.41 -35.42
CA LYS A 79 16.86 7.52 -34.45
C LYS A 79 16.35 7.03 -33.09
N ILE A 80 17.25 6.94 -32.13
CA ILE A 80 16.86 6.67 -30.74
C ILE A 80 16.48 8.00 -30.07
N ILE A 81 15.36 8.00 -29.38
CA ILE A 81 14.90 9.09 -28.52
C ILE A 81 14.75 8.62 -27.08
N ASN A 82 14.78 9.53 -26.12
CA ASN A 82 14.58 9.17 -24.71
C ASN A 82 13.18 8.62 -24.50
N GLY A 83 13.12 7.39 -24.03
CA GLY A 83 11.92 6.71 -23.55
C GLY A 83 11.53 7.14 -22.14
N GLU A 84 10.53 6.47 -21.57
CA GLU A 84 10.00 6.73 -20.24
C GLU A 84 10.03 5.46 -19.38
N ILE A 85 10.54 5.55 -18.15
CA ILE A 85 10.72 4.39 -17.24
C ILE A 85 9.38 3.70 -16.95
N PHE A 86 8.29 4.46 -16.90
CA PHE A 86 6.94 3.93 -16.63
C PHE A 86 6.29 3.28 -17.86
N ASN A 87 6.83 3.51 -19.07
CA ASN A 87 6.33 2.88 -20.29
C ASN A 87 6.87 1.45 -20.41
N LYS A 88 6.33 0.55 -19.60
CA LYS A 88 6.70 -0.88 -19.62
C LYS A 88 5.86 -1.63 -20.65
N LYS A 89 6.50 -2.46 -21.47
CA LYS A 89 5.82 -3.40 -22.36
C LYS A 89 5.24 -4.54 -21.51
N ILE A 90 3.93 -4.78 -21.61
CA ILE A 90 3.27 -5.94 -21.02
C ILE A 90 3.47 -7.12 -21.97
N THR A 91 4.31 -8.07 -21.57
CA THR A 91 4.67 -9.25 -22.36
C THR A 91 4.23 -10.55 -21.72
N ILE A 92 4.22 -10.61 -20.41
CA ILE A 92 3.81 -11.79 -19.64
C ILE A 92 2.73 -11.40 -18.63
N LYS A 93 1.94 -12.38 -18.18
CA LYS A 93 0.84 -12.15 -17.23
C LYS A 93 1.29 -11.43 -15.94
N LYS A 94 2.55 -11.62 -15.53
CA LYS A 94 3.15 -10.95 -14.36
C LYS A 94 3.43 -9.45 -14.59
N ASP A 95 3.51 -8.99 -15.85
CA ASP A 95 3.68 -7.56 -16.17
C ASP A 95 2.37 -6.78 -16.05
N ILE A 96 1.23 -7.46 -16.12
CA ILE A 96 -0.04 -6.94 -15.64
C ILE A 96 0.14 -6.93 -14.12
N LYS A 97 0.51 -5.76 -13.55
CA LYS A 97 0.26 -5.57 -12.13
C LYS A 97 -1.24 -5.85 -11.97
N THR A 98 -1.58 -6.99 -11.38
CA THR A 98 -2.86 -7.11 -10.71
C THR A 98 -2.90 -5.90 -9.81
N ASP A 99 -3.85 -5.00 -10.03
CA ASP A 99 -4.04 -3.85 -9.17
C ASP A 99 -4.02 -4.42 -7.76
N GLU A 100 -2.98 -4.07 -6.99
CA GLU A 100 -2.95 -4.41 -5.56
C GLU A 100 -4.28 -3.89 -5.06
N THR A 101 -5.23 -4.82 -4.79
CA THR A 101 -6.60 -4.39 -4.51
C THR A 101 -6.57 -3.72 -3.15
N ILE A 102 -6.43 -2.40 -3.15
CA ILE A 102 -6.50 -1.61 -1.94
C ILE A 102 -7.96 -1.64 -1.48
N ARG A 103 -8.17 -2.09 -0.25
CA ARG A 103 -9.47 -2.09 0.40
C ARG A 103 -9.44 -1.15 1.58
N TYR A 104 -10.57 -0.55 1.85
CA TYR A 104 -10.74 0.40 2.94
C TYR A 104 -11.73 -0.17 3.94
N GLY A 105 -11.50 0.13 5.22
CA GLY A 105 -12.42 -0.22 6.29
C GLY A 105 -12.55 0.94 7.26
N ILE A 106 -13.72 1.06 7.85
CA ILE A 106 -14.02 2.01 8.92
C ILE A 106 -14.34 1.22 10.19
N GLY A 107 -13.89 1.74 11.34
CA GLY A 107 -14.23 1.23 12.65
C GLY A 107 -14.63 2.38 13.55
N PHE A 108 -15.63 2.15 14.36
CA PHE A 108 -16.12 3.10 15.35
C PHE A 108 -16.40 2.38 16.66
N ASP A 109 -15.95 2.98 17.77
CA ASP A 109 -16.28 2.45 19.09
C ASP A 109 -16.50 3.59 20.10
N VAL A 110 -17.41 3.38 21.05
CA VAL A 110 -17.73 4.34 22.10
C VAL A 110 -17.88 3.63 23.43
N HIS A 111 -17.18 4.11 24.44
CA HIS A 111 -17.23 3.57 25.78
C HIS A 111 -17.67 4.61 26.80
N ARG A 112 -18.47 4.16 27.79
CA ARG A 112 -18.82 4.98 28.95
C ARG A 112 -17.61 5.19 29.83
N LEU A 113 -17.42 6.41 30.34
CA LEU A 113 -16.43 6.77 31.34
C LEU A 113 -17.04 6.70 32.72
N VAL A 114 -16.33 6.03 33.65
CA VAL A 114 -16.73 5.85 35.03
C VAL A 114 -15.54 6.03 35.98
N HIS A 115 -15.82 6.39 37.25
CA HIS A 115 -14.80 6.47 38.30
C HIS A 115 -14.24 5.09 38.64
N ASN A 116 -13.05 5.06 39.22
CA ASN A 116 -12.39 3.86 39.78
C ASN A 116 -12.08 2.76 38.73
N LYS A 117 -12.05 3.10 37.47
CA LYS A 117 -11.58 2.23 36.37
C LYS A 117 -10.29 2.77 35.77
N LYS A 118 -9.52 1.87 35.18
CA LYS A 118 -8.31 2.25 34.44
C LYS A 118 -8.70 2.69 33.04
N LEU A 119 -8.03 3.72 32.51
CA LEU A 119 -8.19 4.15 31.12
C LEU A 119 -7.05 3.55 30.28
N TYR A 120 -7.42 2.78 29.26
CA TYR A 120 -6.50 2.30 28.23
C TYR A 120 -6.87 2.91 26.89
N LEU A 121 -5.87 3.44 26.16
CA LEU A 121 -6.06 4.02 24.84
C LEU A 121 -4.90 3.58 23.93
N GLY A 122 -5.21 2.83 22.89
CA GLY A 122 -4.22 2.33 21.94
C GLY A 122 -3.19 1.39 22.58
N GLY A 123 -3.62 0.60 23.58
CA GLY A 123 -2.81 -0.38 24.27
C GLY A 123 -1.99 0.17 25.44
N ILE A 124 -1.96 1.48 25.67
CA ILE A 124 -1.23 2.10 26.79
C ILE A 124 -2.18 2.55 27.91
N LYS A 125 -1.71 2.46 29.15
CA LYS A 125 -2.45 2.97 30.31
C LYS A 125 -2.27 4.48 30.40
N ILE A 126 -3.38 5.20 30.45
CA ILE A 126 -3.40 6.68 30.55
C ILE A 126 -3.74 7.07 32.02
N PRO A 127 -2.95 7.95 32.65
CA PRO A 127 -3.33 8.53 33.92
C PRO A 127 -4.62 9.34 33.79
N SER A 128 -5.68 8.91 34.49
CA SER A 128 -6.99 9.56 34.46
C SER A 128 -7.79 9.18 35.71
N LEU A 129 -8.65 10.09 36.19
CA LEU A 129 -9.63 9.83 37.26
C LEU A 129 -10.79 8.95 36.75
N LEU A 130 -11.07 9.00 35.46
CA LEU A 130 -12.10 8.22 34.80
C LEU A 130 -11.45 7.15 33.91
N GLY A 131 -12.05 5.98 33.89
CA GLY A 131 -11.69 4.91 32.95
C GLY A 131 -12.90 4.37 32.22
N THR A 132 -12.67 3.55 31.24
CA THR A 132 -13.71 2.98 30.39
C THR A 132 -14.39 1.78 31.05
N LEU A 133 -15.72 1.71 30.91
CA LEU A 133 -16.51 0.55 31.23
C LEU A 133 -16.62 -0.35 30.00
N GLY A 134 -16.10 -1.58 30.07
CA GLY A 134 -16.14 -2.56 29.00
C GLY A 134 -15.95 -3.98 29.52
N HIS A 135 -16.23 -4.98 28.68
CA HIS A 135 -16.05 -6.41 28.99
C HIS A 135 -14.55 -6.81 28.98
N SER A 136 -13.76 -6.23 28.10
CA SER A 136 -12.29 -6.34 28.03
C SER A 136 -11.61 -5.27 28.90
N ASP A 137 -10.43 -4.81 28.57
CA ASP A 137 -9.80 -3.64 29.19
C ASP A 137 -10.44 -2.30 28.75
N GLY A 138 -11.46 -2.36 27.90
CA GLY A 138 -12.25 -1.21 27.44
C GLY A 138 -11.47 -0.20 26.62
N ASP A 139 -10.50 -0.62 25.80
CA ASP A 139 -9.71 0.26 24.94
C ASP A 139 -10.47 0.57 23.63
N PRO A 140 -11.17 1.72 23.52
CA PRO A 140 -11.97 2.02 22.34
C PRO A 140 -11.11 2.26 21.08
N VAL A 141 -9.84 2.60 21.26
CA VAL A 141 -8.94 2.82 20.14
C VAL A 141 -8.59 1.49 19.47
N LEU A 142 -8.22 0.48 20.26
CA LEU A 142 -7.89 -0.84 19.71
C LEU A 142 -9.12 -1.58 19.20
N HIS A 143 -10.30 -1.36 19.77
CA HIS A 143 -11.55 -1.92 19.25
C HIS A 143 -11.88 -1.34 17.87
N ALA A 144 -11.87 -0.01 17.73
CA ALA A 144 -12.12 0.65 16.46
C ALA A 144 -11.06 0.29 15.41
N VAL A 145 -9.77 0.16 15.79
CA VAL A 145 -8.71 -0.33 14.90
C VAL A 145 -9.01 -1.76 14.43
N THR A 146 -9.46 -2.63 15.34
CA THR A 146 -9.80 -4.02 15.00
C THR A 146 -10.96 -4.08 14.02
N ASP A 147 -12.02 -3.34 14.25
CA ASP A 147 -13.19 -3.29 13.37
C ASP A 147 -12.86 -2.72 11.99
N ALA A 148 -12.07 -1.65 11.92
CA ALA A 148 -11.62 -1.10 10.66
C ALA A 148 -10.86 -2.15 9.82
N ILE A 149 -9.95 -2.90 10.45
CA ILE A 149 -9.15 -3.93 9.78
C ILE A 149 -10.05 -5.09 9.32
N LEU A 150 -10.92 -5.58 10.19
CA LEU A 150 -11.87 -6.66 9.86
C LEU A 150 -12.78 -6.27 8.69
N GLY A 151 -13.35 -5.06 8.74
CA GLY A 151 -14.19 -4.53 7.67
C GLY A 151 -13.45 -4.45 6.33
N ALA A 152 -12.22 -3.91 6.31
CA ALA A 152 -11.39 -3.86 5.10
C ALA A 152 -11.12 -5.25 4.51
N CYS A 153 -10.95 -6.26 5.36
CA CYS A 153 -10.68 -7.65 4.97
C CYS A 153 -11.95 -8.47 4.68
N LYS A 154 -13.16 -7.90 4.83
CA LYS A 154 -14.45 -8.62 4.75
C LYS A 154 -14.55 -9.78 5.74
N MET A 155 -14.16 -9.57 6.99
CA MET A 155 -14.05 -10.62 8.01
C MET A 155 -15.04 -10.41 9.19
N GLY A 156 -16.09 -9.63 9.02
CA GLY A 156 -17.08 -9.30 10.06
C GLY A 156 -16.59 -8.21 10.99
N ASP A 157 -16.95 -8.27 12.25
CA ASP A 157 -16.63 -7.30 13.29
C ASP A 157 -15.99 -7.95 14.54
N ILE A 158 -15.60 -7.12 15.50
CA ILE A 158 -14.96 -7.57 16.74
C ILE A 158 -15.92 -8.43 17.59
N GLY A 159 -17.22 -8.13 17.59
CA GLY A 159 -18.23 -8.87 18.35
C GLY A 159 -18.44 -10.29 17.84
N GLU A 160 -18.39 -10.50 16.51
CA GLU A 160 -18.42 -11.83 15.88
C GLU A 160 -17.17 -12.66 16.25
N LYS A 161 -16.00 -12.03 16.36
CA LYS A 161 -14.72 -12.72 16.65
C LYS A 161 -14.50 -12.99 18.12
N PHE A 162 -15.00 -12.09 18.99
CA PHE A 162 -14.74 -12.09 20.43
C PHE A 162 -16.02 -11.71 21.16
N SER A 163 -16.96 -12.65 21.21
CA SER A 163 -18.26 -12.43 21.84
C SER A 163 -18.13 -12.05 23.32
N ASP A 164 -18.84 -11.02 23.74
CA ASP A 164 -18.93 -10.60 25.13
C ASP A 164 -19.60 -11.66 26.06
N LYS A 165 -20.28 -12.65 25.46
CA LYS A 165 -20.86 -13.79 26.16
C LYS A 165 -19.84 -14.86 26.53
N ASP A 166 -18.63 -14.81 25.96
CA ASP A 166 -17.60 -15.82 26.18
C ASP A 166 -16.66 -15.36 27.32
N GLU A 167 -16.77 -16.03 28.47
CA GLU A 167 -15.99 -15.74 29.70
C GLU A 167 -14.46 -15.70 29.45
N LYS A 168 -13.94 -16.41 28.42
CA LYS A 168 -12.50 -16.40 28.08
C LYS A 168 -11.98 -15.05 27.64
N PHE A 169 -12.87 -14.13 27.27
CA PHE A 169 -12.51 -12.77 26.83
C PHE A 169 -12.73 -11.72 27.91
N LYS A 170 -13.27 -12.10 29.03
CA LYS A 170 -13.51 -11.21 30.19
C LYS A 170 -12.19 -10.67 30.74
N ASN A 171 -12.10 -9.33 30.85
CA ASN A 171 -10.89 -8.62 31.32
C ASN A 171 -9.62 -8.84 30.44
N ILE A 172 -9.76 -9.42 29.26
CA ILE A 172 -8.62 -9.60 28.33
C ILE A 172 -8.11 -8.24 27.86
N ARG A 173 -6.81 -8.14 27.61
CA ARG A 173 -6.21 -6.94 27.02
C ARG A 173 -6.54 -6.87 25.52
N SER A 174 -7.07 -5.74 25.06
CA SER A 174 -7.41 -5.51 23.65
C SER A 174 -6.18 -5.62 22.72
N THR A 175 -4.98 -5.43 23.27
CA THR A 175 -3.73 -5.72 22.53
C THR A 175 -3.58 -7.19 22.14
N ILE A 176 -4.12 -8.12 22.92
CA ILE A 176 -4.11 -9.57 22.63
C ILE A 176 -5.13 -9.87 21.52
N LEU A 177 -6.31 -9.25 21.59
CA LEU A 177 -7.35 -9.40 20.60
C LEU A 177 -6.85 -8.92 19.22
N LEU A 178 -6.31 -7.70 19.16
CA LEU A 178 -5.77 -7.14 17.92
C LEU A 178 -4.64 -8.01 17.35
N ARG A 179 -3.70 -8.52 18.18
CA ARG A 179 -2.64 -9.43 17.71
C ARG A 179 -3.19 -10.69 17.04
N LYS A 180 -4.29 -11.27 17.55
CA LYS A 180 -4.95 -12.43 16.94
C LYS A 180 -5.49 -12.08 15.56
N ILE A 181 -6.13 -10.92 15.43
CA ILE A 181 -6.65 -10.44 14.14
C ILE A 181 -5.51 -10.15 13.14
N ILE A 182 -4.43 -9.50 13.56
CA ILE A 182 -3.27 -9.27 12.69
C ILE A 182 -2.74 -10.59 12.13
N LYS A 183 -2.55 -11.61 12.98
CA LYS A 183 -2.12 -12.94 12.51
C LYS A 183 -3.11 -13.54 11.51
N GLN A 184 -4.41 -13.35 11.74
CA GLN A 184 -5.46 -13.90 10.88
C GLN A 184 -5.46 -13.21 9.50
N ILE A 185 -5.34 -11.88 9.44
CA ILE A 185 -5.30 -11.15 8.16
C ILE A 185 -4.03 -11.46 7.36
N GLU A 186 -2.87 -11.59 8.05
CA GLU A 186 -1.60 -12.00 7.42
C GLU A 186 -1.73 -13.39 6.76
N ASN A 187 -2.35 -14.35 7.47
CA ASN A 187 -2.58 -15.70 6.91
C ASN A 187 -3.52 -15.69 5.68
N ASN A 188 -4.34 -14.65 5.53
CA ASN A 188 -5.23 -14.46 4.38
C ASN A 188 -4.62 -13.55 3.30
N GLY A 189 -3.31 -13.25 3.38
CA GLY A 189 -2.59 -12.46 2.39
C GLY A 189 -2.85 -10.95 2.45
N TYR A 190 -3.39 -10.42 3.56
CA TYR A 190 -3.61 -8.98 3.72
C TYR A 190 -2.46 -8.31 4.47
N ILE A 191 -2.11 -7.11 4.04
CA ILE A 191 -1.12 -6.24 4.68
C ILE A 191 -1.78 -4.89 4.95
N ILE A 192 -1.60 -4.35 6.16
CA ILE A 192 -2.08 -3.01 6.49
C ILE A 192 -1.20 -1.98 5.80
N ASN A 193 -1.82 -1.06 5.04
CA ASN A 193 -1.12 0.02 4.37
C ASN A 193 -1.06 1.29 5.24
N ASN A 194 -2.19 1.71 5.83
CA ASN A 194 -2.19 2.83 6.79
C ASN A 194 -3.36 2.77 7.76
N LEU A 195 -3.23 3.55 8.85
CA LEU A 195 -4.26 3.79 9.86
C LEU A 195 -4.39 5.29 10.10
N ASP A 196 -5.59 5.83 10.00
CA ASP A 196 -5.95 7.19 10.43
C ASP A 196 -6.97 7.13 11.56
N ILE A 197 -6.55 7.54 12.75
CA ILE A 197 -7.25 7.34 14.03
C ILE A 197 -7.71 8.68 14.57
N ASN A 198 -8.99 8.81 14.86
CA ASN A 198 -9.60 9.97 15.45
C ASN A 198 -10.09 9.62 16.88
N ILE A 199 -9.39 10.09 17.91
CA ILE A 199 -9.77 9.87 19.32
C ILE A 199 -10.54 11.09 19.81
N ILE A 200 -11.79 10.87 20.16
CA ILE A 200 -12.75 11.92 20.53
C ILE A 200 -12.99 11.88 22.03
N THR A 201 -12.41 12.82 22.76
CA THR A 201 -12.52 12.91 24.22
C THR A 201 -12.32 14.34 24.71
N GLN A 202 -13.00 14.72 25.76
CA GLN A 202 -12.79 16.03 26.40
C GLN A 202 -11.50 16.02 27.21
N THR A 203 -11.28 14.98 27.98
CA THR A 203 -10.06 14.67 28.74
C THR A 203 -9.74 13.17 28.60
N PRO A 204 -8.45 12.79 28.69
CA PRO A 204 -7.22 13.58 28.76
C PRO A 204 -6.84 14.21 27.41
N LYS A 205 -5.92 15.17 27.43
CA LYS A 205 -5.35 15.74 26.19
C LYS A 205 -4.48 14.71 25.46
N ILE A 206 -4.96 14.18 24.33
CA ILE A 206 -4.35 13.08 23.59
C ILE A 206 -2.96 13.43 23.06
N GLN A 207 -2.67 14.70 22.78
CA GLN A 207 -1.38 15.15 22.25
C GLN A 207 -0.17 14.60 23.02
N LYS A 208 -0.26 14.51 24.36
CA LYS A 208 0.83 14.02 25.21
C LYS A 208 1.12 12.53 25.02
N TYR A 209 0.16 11.76 24.54
CA TYR A 209 0.21 10.30 24.45
C TYR A 209 0.34 9.77 23.02
N LYS A 210 0.17 10.62 21.99
CA LYS A 210 0.17 10.22 20.57
C LYS A 210 1.36 9.34 20.23
N LYS A 211 2.57 9.77 20.57
CA LYS A 211 3.80 9.04 20.21
C LYS A 211 3.83 7.63 20.85
N GLN A 212 3.38 7.50 22.09
CA GLN A 212 3.34 6.22 22.78
C GLN A 212 2.26 5.29 22.19
N ILE A 213 1.08 5.82 21.86
CA ILE A 213 -0.01 5.08 21.21
C ILE A 213 0.44 4.61 19.83
N ILE A 214 1.00 5.48 19.00
CA ILE A 214 1.55 5.13 17.67
C ILE A 214 2.56 4.00 17.79
N ASN A 215 3.53 4.11 18.69
CA ASN A 215 4.55 3.08 18.89
C ASN A 215 3.96 1.74 19.36
N CYS A 216 2.91 1.76 20.18
CA CYS A 216 2.24 0.54 20.61
C CYS A 216 1.50 -0.13 19.45
N ILE A 217 0.67 0.62 18.73
CA ILE A 217 -0.11 0.12 17.59
C ILE A 217 0.82 -0.36 16.46
N SER A 218 1.87 0.38 16.11
CA SER A 218 2.82 0.01 15.06
C SER A 218 3.48 -1.34 15.32
N LYS A 219 3.88 -1.60 16.57
CA LYS A 219 4.45 -2.90 16.99
C LYS A 219 3.44 -4.05 16.89
N ILE A 220 2.16 -3.80 17.22
CA ILE A 220 1.11 -4.82 17.15
C ILE A 220 0.76 -5.12 15.70
N CYS A 221 0.56 -4.07 14.90
CA CYS A 221 0.17 -4.17 13.49
C CYS A 221 1.34 -4.49 12.55
N LYS A 222 2.59 -4.50 13.06
CA LYS A 222 3.84 -4.74 12.29
C LYS A 222 4.02 -3.77 11.11
N ILE A 223 3.62 -2.52 11.31
CA ILE A 223 3.75 -1.43 10.31
C ILE A 223 4.65 -0.32 10.85
N SER A 224 5.15 0.53 9.95
CA SER A 224 5.95 1.69 10.36
C SER A 224 5.10 2.70 11.15
N PRO A 225 5.66 3.38 12.18
CA PRO A 225 5.00 4.51 12.80
C PRO A 225 4.54 5.59 11.84
N SER A 226 5.21 5.77 10.69
CA SER A 226 4.84 6.72 9.64
C SER A 226 3.53 6.38 8.90
N GLN A 227 3.04 5.13 9.03
CA GLN A 227 1.78 4.67 8.46
C GLN A 227 0.58 4.90 9.39
N ILE A 228 0.82 5.48 10.58
CA ILE A 228 -0.23 5.71 11.58
C ILE A 228 -0.34 7.20 11.86
N ASN A 229 -1.52 7.75 11.66
CA ASN A 229 -1.86 9.09 12.08
C ASN A 229 -2.86 9.07 13.25
N ILE A 230 -2.69 9.95 14.24
CA ILE A 230 -3.63 10.12 15.35
C ILE A 230 -4.04 11.58 15.48
N LYS A 231 -5.34 11.80 15.50
CA LYS A 231 -5.99 13.09 15.78
C LYS A 231 -6.73 13.00 17.10
N GLY A 232 -6.46 13.90 18.02
CA GLY A 232 -7.28 14.09 19.24
C GLY A 232 -8.29 15.20 18.98
N LYS A 233 -9.56 14.94 19.24
CA LYS A 233 -10.67 15.88 19.06
C LYS A 233 -11.43 16.04 20.38
N THR A 234 -11.93 17.27 20.62
CA THR A 234 -12.94 17.54 21.64
C THR A 234 -14.30 17.72 20.96
N THR A 235 -15.37 17.66 21.73
CA THR A 235 -16.71 18.03 21.26
C THR A 235 -17.13 19.41 21.80
N GLU A 236 -16.16 20.28 22.10
CA GLU A 236 -16.38 21.64 22.63
C GLU A 236 -17.37 21.66 23.81
N LYS A 237 -17.23 20.71 24.72
CA LYS A 237 -18.11 20.47 25.90
C LYS A 237 -19.55 20.06 25.54
N LEU A 238 -19.84 19.73 24.28
CA LEU A 238 -21.16 19.29 23.83
C LEU A 238 -21.36 17.78 24.02
N GLY A 239 -22.59 17.39 24.28
CA GLY A 239 -23.03 16.00 24.34
C GLY A 239 -22.39 15.19 25.47
N LEU A 240 -22.45 13.87 25.35
CA LEU A 240 -21.93 12.92 26.33
C LEU A 240 -20.40 12.99 26.47
N ILE A 241 -19.69 13.15 25.37
CA ILE A 241 -18.23 13.21 25.35
C ILE A 241 -17.77 14.53 25.99
N GLY A 242 -18.40 15.65 25.64
CA GLY A 242 -18.06 16.95 26.20
C GLY A 242 -18.35 17.07 27.71
N LYS A 243 -19.29 16.28 28.21
CA LYS A 243 -19.61 16.14 29.64
C LYS A 243 -18.79 15.03 30.32
N GLU A 244 -17.77 14.48 29.69
CA GLU A 244 -16.87 13.44 30.17
C GLU A 244 -17.60 12.14 30.61
N LYS A 245 -18.75 11.84 30.01
CA LYS A 245 -19.53 10.61 30.27
C LYS A 245 -19.17 9.49 29.28
N ALA A 246 -18.50 9.82 28.18
CA ALA A 246 -18.07 8.88 27.16
C ALA A 246 -16.77 9.32 26.49
N ILE A 247 -16.10 8.37 25.87
CA ILE A 247 -14.99 8.53 24.94
C ILE A 247 -15.33 7.73 23.69
N ALA A 248 -15.00 8.26 22.51
CA ALA A 248 -15.19 7.57 21.23
C ALA A 248 -13.90 7.54 20.42
N CYS A 249 -13.83 6.57 19.54
CA CYS A 249 -12.77 6.47 18.54
C CYS A 249 -13.35 6.10 17.19
N GLU A 250 -12.86 6.75 16.15
CA GLU A 250 -13.15 6.43 14.76
C GLU A 250 -11.84 6.16 14.03
N VAL A 251 -11.81 5.12 13.20
CA VAL A 251 -10.62 4.69 12.48
C VAL A 251 -10.96 4.43 11.03
N ILE A 252 -10.11 4.92 10.14
CA ILE A 252 -10.07 4.49 8.74
C ILE A 252 -8.75 3.77 8.51
N THR A 253 -8.83 2.61 7.87
CA THR A 253 -7.67 1.85 7.43
C THR A 253 -7.72 1.55 5.95
N SER A 254 -6.55 1.41 5.34
CA SER A 254 -6.43 0.71 4.07
C SER A 254 -5.57 -0.53 4.23
N VAL A 255 -5.95 -1.59 3.52
CA VAL A 255 -5.21 -2.84 3.44
C VAL A 255 -4.94 -3.18 1.97
N ILE A 256 -3.84 -3.86 1.74
CA ILE A 256 -3.45 -4.39 0.43
C ILE A 256 -3.59 -5.90 0.51
N LYS A 257 -4.22 -6.50 -0.49
CA LYS A 257 -4.23 -7.95 -0.65
C LYS A 257 -3.13 -8.35 -1.62
N ASN A 258 -2.19 -9.16 -1.16
CA ASN A 258 -1.22 -9.84 -2.04
C ASN A 258 -1.89 -11.13 -2.54
N ASP A 259 -2.19 -11.15 -3.83
CA ASP A 259 -2.68 -12.37 -4.52
C ASP A 259 -1.53 -13.36 -4.77
#